data_4dd127a6fded52448b3c908ab3a95d0f
#
_entry.id   4dd127a6fded52448b3c908ab3a95d0f
#
_cell.length_a   1.000
_cell.length_b   1.000
_cell.length_c   1.000
_cell.angle_alpha   90.00
_cell.angle_beta   90.00
_cell.angle_gamma   90.00
#
_symmetry.space_group_name_H-M   'P 1'
#
loop_
_entity.id
_entity.type
_entity.pdbx_description
1 polymer ?
#
loop_
_entity_poly.entity_id
_entity_poly.type
_entity_poly.pdbx_seq_one_letter_code
_entity_poly.pdbx_strand_id
1 'polypeptide(L)'
;MNAPPTLIELLGARWITEAPVVAAVWDAAGQYAGFALGDGTLALAAGTWDGGPRLKPREHGGVEFTQALAPPAPLRRFSVHDGTCLALAANCAGGFLSGGDDGRLVHLAADGASEVLVDTGGEWIDLVTTRSAGGYAYATGRRVHLSGTKPDVLTLPGSATALAFDTDGAQLAISHHGGVTLWSADTHEHCRLTWPGYHRTVAWSPDSRYLVSGMEENALHGWRLSDGGDIEMGGYPGQPRSLSFSADGRFLATSGGLRAVCWRFDPPGRDGQPQECGMAGKTPVSQVACHPAHPLIAVGYHNGAVLLCQPGSNDALFIRNPGRGPVSAIAWSPDGERLALGTEEGELALVFLPDVLFRFRRAA
;
A
#
# COMPACT_ATOMS: atom_id res chain seq x y z
N MET A 1 7.36 -30.73 18.38
CA MET A 1 8.08 -29.44 18.58
C MET A 1 7.17 -28.37 18.10
N ASN A 2 6.78 -27.39 18.96
CA ASN A 2 5.99 -26.25 18.52
C ASN A 2 6.84 -25.41 17.56
N ALA A 3 6.24 -24.92 16.48
CA ALA A 3 6.90 -23.97 15.58
C ALA A 3 7.36 -22.72 16.38
N PRO A 4 8.48 -22.10 16.00
CA PRO A 4 8.91 -20.87 16.66
C PRO A 4 7.85 -19.78 16.51
N PRO A 5 7.66 -18.90 17.51
CA PRO A 5 6.67 -17.85 17.43
C PRO A 5 7.03 -16.86 16.32
N THR A 6 6.00 -16.36 15.65
CA THR A 6 6.11 -15.34 14.59
C THR A 6 6.20 -13.93 15.21
N LEU A 7 6.61 -12.94 14.41
CA LEU A 7 6.73 -11.57 14.92
C LEU A 7 5.39 -10.98 15.36
N ILE A 8 4.28 -11.33 14.71
CA ILE A 8 2.96 -10.86 15.13
C ILE A 8 2.55 -11.44 16.50
N GLU A 9 3.01 -12.65 16.85
CA GLU A 9 2.76 -13.24 18.16
C GLU A 9 3.62 -12.62 19.26
N LEU A 10 4.81 -12.13 18.91
CA LEU A 10 5.74 -11.50 19.84
C LEU A 10 5.53 -9.98 19.98
N LEU A 11 5.23 -9.29 18.88
CA LEU A 11 5.26 -7.84 18.76
C LEU A 11 3.97 -7.26 18.17
N GLY A 12 2.92 -8.06 17.96
CA GLY A 12 1.71 -7.65 17.26
C GLY A 12 0.52 -7.41 18.17
N ALA A 13 -0.28 -6.41 17.79
CA ALA A 13 -1.65 -6.22 18.24
C ALA A 13 -2.61 -6.74 17.16
N ARG A 14 -3.65 -7.47 17.52
CA ARG A 14 -4.57 -8.12 16.59
C ARG A 14 -6.01 -7.87 16.98
N TRP A 15 -6.86 -7.63 15.98
CA TRP A 15 -8.30 -7.47 16.14
C TRP A 15 -9.01 -8.27 15.04
N ILE A 16 -10.20 -8.73 15.33
CA ILE A 16 -11.05 -9.48 14.39
C ILE A 16 -12.34 -8.71 14.20
N THR A 17 -12.73 -8.55 12.94
CA THR A 17 -14.03 -8.02 12.53
C THR A 17 -14.74 -9.06 11.65
N GLU A 18 -16.03 -8.89 11.45
CA GLU A 18 -16.82 -9.75 10.53
C GLU A 18 -16.70 -9.28 9.08
N ALA A 19 -16.33 -8.02 8.87
CA ALA A 19 -16.20 -7.42 7.55
C ALA A 19 -14.76 -7.57 7.00
N PRO A 20 -14.60 -7.81 5.69
CA PRO A 20 -13.29 -7.86 5.04
C PRO A 20 -12.57 -6.51 5.14
N VAL A 21 -11.24 -6.54 5.24
CA VAL A 21 -10.42 -5.34 5.11
C VAL A 21 -10.21 -5.05 3.63
N VAL A 22 -10.61 -3.88 3.17
CA VAL A 22 -10.49 -3.42 1.77
C VAL A 22 -9.14 -2.72 1.55
N ALA A 23 -8.77 -1.84 2.49
CA ALA A 23 -7.52 -1.07 2.42
C ALA A 23 -6.99 -0.76 3.81
N ALA A 24 -5.69 -0.52 3.92
CA ALA A 24 -5.04 -0.02 5.13
C ALA A 24 -4.04 1.07 4.75
N VAL A 25 -4.05 2.18 5.48
CA VAL A 25 -3.09 3.28 5.33
C VAL A 25 -2.76 3.85 6.70
N TRP A 26 -1.58 4.46 6.83
CA TRP A 26 -1.22 5.25 8.00
C TRP A 26 -1.57 6.72 7.76
N ASP A 27 -1.98 7.42 8.80
CA ASP A 27 -2.06 8.88 8.73
C ASP A 27 -0.67 9.50 8.53
N ALA A 28 -0.62 10.72 8.04
CA ALA A 28 0.65 11.38 7.70
C ALA A 28 1.62 11.51 8.88
N ALA A 29 1.10 11.58 10.11
CA ALA A 29 1.90 11.65 11.34
C ALA A 29 2.31 10.26 11.88
N GLY A 30 1.82 9.16 11.30
CA GLY A 30 2.04 7.81 11.78
C GLY A 30 1.41 7.53 13.15
N GLN A 31 0.42 8.33 13.57
CA GLN A 31 -0.23 8.17 14.88
C GLN A 31 -1.32 7.10 14.87
N TYR A 32 -2.00 6.94 13.73
CA TYR A 32 -3.06 5.97 13.55
C TYR A 32 -2.90 5.21 12.24
N ALA A 33 -3.18 3.91 12.29
CA ALA A 33 -3.48 3.14 11.09
C ALA A 33 -4.99 3.14 10.87
N GLY A 34 -5.43 3.56 9.68
CA GLY A 34 -6.82 3.49 9.24
C GLY A 34 -7.03 2.25 8.39
N PHE A 35 -8.15 1.56 8.63
CA PHE A 35 -8.59 0.39 7.86
C PHE A 35 -9.99 0.64 7.32
N ALA A 36 -10.13 0.59 6.00
CA ALA A 36 -11.43 0.59 5.34
C ALA A 36 -12.00 -0.83 5.33
N LEU A 37 -13.24 -0.98 5.77
CA LEU A 37 -13.92 -2.26 5.88
C LEU A 37 -15.07 -2.36 4.87
N GLY A 38 -15.37 -3.60 4.46
CA GLY A 38 -16.44 -3.88 3.51
C GLY A 38 -17.86 -3.63 4.03
N ASP A 39 -18.03 -3.26 5.29
CA ASP A 39 -19.31 -2.89 5.92
C ASP A 39 -19.52 -1.36 6.03
N GLY A 40 -18.73 -0.56 5.32
CA GLY A 40 -18.80 0.90 5.37
C GLY A 40 -18.15 1.54 6.59
N THR A 41 -17.46 0.75 7.39
CA THR A 41 -16.77 1.21 8.60
C THR A 41 -15.32 1.59 8.30
N LEU A 42 -14.85 2.72 8.86
CA LEU A 42 -13.43 2.99 9.07
C LEU A 42 -13.04 2.59 10.50
N ALA A 43 -12.04 1.72 10.63
CA ALA A 43 -11.47 1.34 11.91
C ALA A 43 -10.11 2.00 12.09
N LEU A 44 -9.88 2.66 13.23
CA LEU A 44 -8.61 3.31 13.57
C LEU A 44 -7.92 2.54 14.69
N ALA A 45 -6.68 2.10 14.43
CA ALA A 45 -5.79 1.52 15.41
C ALA A 45 -4.72 2.53 15.84
N ALA A 46 -4.51 2.72 17.14
CA ALA A 46 -3.45 3.58 17.63
C ALA A 46 -2.08 3.03 17.27
N GLY A 47 -1.20 3.87 16.75
CA GLY A 47 0.17 3.53 16.39
C GLY A 47 1.08 3.33 17.60
N THR A 48 0.61 3.66 18.81
CA THR A 48 1.31 3.44 20.08
C THR A 48 0.60 2.37 20.90
N TRP A 49 1.37 1.61 21.66
CA TRP A 49 0.85 0.60 22.58
C TRP A 49 1.52 0.75 23.94
N ASP A 50 0.84 1.47 24.86
CA ASP A 50 1.31 1.63 26.24
C ASP A 50 1.33 0.29 26.95
N GLY A 51 2.50 -0.08 27.49
CA GLY A 51 2.71 -1.41 28.07
C GLY A 51 2.81 -2.53 27.05
N GLY A 52 2.97 -2.22 25.77
CA GLY A 52 3.21 -3.20 24.71
C GLY A 52 4.55 -3.94 24.86
N PRO A 53 4.79 -4.95 24.01
CA PRO A 53 6.03 -5.72 24.05
C PRO A 53 7.22 -4.81 23.72
N ARG A 54 8.37 -5.12 24.31
CA ARG A 54 9.60 -4.37 24.08
C ARG A 54 10.70 -5.31 23.57
N LEU A 55 11.58 -4.73 22.76
CA LEU A 55 12.71 -5.40 22.21
C LEU A 55 13.98 -4.75 22.74
N LYS A 56 14.90 -5.56 23.33
CA LYS A 56 16.19 -5.10 23.84
C LYS A 56 17.32 -5.82 23.13
N PRO A 57 18.31 -5.11 22.58
CA PRO A 57 19.52 -5.72 22.07
C PRO A 57 20.28 -6.41 23.22
N ARG A 58 20.90 -7.58 22.94
CA ARG A 58 21.81 -8.24 23.88
C ARG A 58 23.25 -7.84 23.58
N GLU A 59 24.09 -7.75 24.63
CA GLU A 59 25.51 -7.36 24.51
C GLU A 59 26.33 -8.25 23.57
N HIS A 60 25.97 -9.55 23.49
CA HIS A 60 26.66 -10.56 22.66
C HIS A 60 25.93 -10.90 21.35
N GLY A 61 25.07 -10.02 20.89
CA GLY A 61 24.24 -10.21 19.69
C GLY A 61 22.90 -10.88 19.98
N GLY A 62 21.95 -10.67 19.04
CA GLY A 62 20.56 -11.09 19.18
C GLY A 62 19.70 -10.08 19.94
N VAL A 63 18.44 -10.45 20.12
CA VAL A 63 17.42 -9.61 20.77
C VAL A 63 16.69 -10.37 21.85
N GLU A 64 16.26 -9.66 22.87
CA GLU A 64 15.39 -10.16 23.93
C GLU A 64 14.01 -9.51 23.78
N PHE A 65 12.98 -10.34 23.78
CA PHE A 65 11.59 -9.89 23.73
C PHE A 65 10.99 -9.89 25.14
N THR A 66 10.41 -8.78 25.56
CA THR A 66 9.58 -8.72 26.76
C THR A 66 8.12 -8.80 26.35
N GLN A 67 7.33 -9.57 27.09
CA GLN A 67 5.89 -9.67 26.83
C GLN A 67 5.19 -8.34 27.13
N ALA A 68 4.05 -8.13 26.45
CA ALA A 68 3.18 -7.01 26.73
C ALA A 68 2.65 -7.06 28.19
N LEU A 69 2.63 -5.91 28.84
CA LEU A 69 2.13 -5.74 30.23
C LEU A 69 0.65 -5.35 30.23
N ALA A 70 0.12 -4.86 29.11
CA ALA A 70 -1.28 -4.47 28.93
C ALA A 70 -1.76 -4.87 27.54
N PRO A 71 -3.07 -5.11 27.34
CA PRO A 71 -3.63 -5.34 26.01
C PRO A 71 -3.48 -4.08 25.14
N PRO A 72 -3.49 -4.22 23.80
CA PRO A 72 -3.53 -3.08 22.90
C PRO A 72 -4.84 -2.30 23.09
N ALA A 73 -4.81 -0.99 22.78
CA ALA A 73 -6.01 -0.19 22.77
C ALA A 73 -7.06 -0.80 21.81
N PRO A 74 -8.35 -0.74 22.16
CA PRO A 74 -9.41 -1.21 21.27
C PRO A 74 -9.45 -0.38 19.99
N LEU A 75 -9.90 -0.99 18.89
CA LEU A 75 -10.17 -0.26 17.65
C LEU A 75 -11.25 0.79 17.88
N ARG A 76 -11.04 1.98 17.35
CA ARG A 76 -12.08 3.00 17.23
C ARG A 76 -12.77 2.79 15.88
N ARG A 77 -14.08 2.59 15.86
CA ARG A 77 -14.85 2.26 14.66
C ARG A 77 -15.85 3.38 14.36
N PHE A 78 -15.92 3.77 13.08
CA PHE A 78 -16.78 4.85 12.59
C PHE A 78 -17.52 4.38 11.34
N SER A 79 -18.84 4.34 11.37
CA SER A 79 -19.67 4.09 10.18
C SER A 79 -19.66 5.36 9.36
N VAL A 80 -18.94 5.35 8.25
CA VAL A 80 -18.75 6.51 7.37
C VAL A 80 -19.51 6.39 6.07
N HIS A 81 -19.86 5.16 5.64
CA HIS A 81 -20.65 4.88 4.46
C HIS A 81 -21.87 4.02 4.78
N ASP A 82 -22.95 4.19 4.01
CA ASP A 82 -24.19 3.38 4.12
C ASP A 82 -24.07 2.03 3.37
N GLY A 83 -22.92 1.77 2.73
CA GLY A 83 -22.58 0.55 2.00
C GLY A 83 -21.15 0.11 2.28
N THR A 84 -20.36 -0.07 1.25
CA THR A 84 -18.97 -0.56 1.32
C THR A 84 -17.98 0.59 1.23
N CYS A 85 -16.94 0.60 2.08
CA CYS A 85 -15.77 1.42 1.81
C CYS A 85 -15.03 0.83 0.59
N LEU A 86 -14.84 1.62 -0.46
CA LEU A 86 -14.16 1.19 -1.70
C LEU A 86 -12.73 1.69 -1.78
N ALA A 87 -12.44 2.87 -1.21
CA ALA A 87 -11.15 3.51 -1.27
C ALA A 87 -10.78 4.17 0.05
N LEU A 88 -9.47 4.25 0.33
CA LEU A 88 -8.91 4.89 1.51
C LEU A 88 -7.58 5.57 1.18
N ALA A 89 -7.41 6.81 1.60
CA ALA A 89 -6.15 7.54 1.52
C ALA A 89 -5.90 8.34 2.81
N ALA A 90 -4.63 8.52 3.16
CA ALA A 90 -4.26 9.43 4.25
C ALA A 90 -4.44 10.88 3.79
N ASN A 91 -5.05 11.72 4.62
CA ASN A 91 -5.14 13.15 4.32
C ASN A 91 -3.92 13.88 4.89
N CYS A 92 -3.23 14.66 4.06
CA CYS A 92 -2.07 15.45 4.48
C CYS A 92 -2.40 16.51 5.56
N ALA A 93 -3.66 16.98 5.60
CA ALA A 93 -4.18 17.87 6.66
C ALA A 93 -4.53 17.13 7.96
N GLY A 94 -4.34 15.81 8.02
CA GLY A 94 -4.66 14.92 9.13
C GLY A 94 -5.89 14.06 8.87
N GLY A 95 -5.89 12.85 9.46
CA GLY A 95 -6.97 11.89 9.27
C GLY A 95 -6.96 11.19 7.92
N PHE A 96 -8.14 10.78 7.44
CA PHE A 96 -8.31 9.89 6.30
C PHE A 96 -9.41 10.38 5.37
N LEU A 97 -9.27 10.08 4.07
CA LEU A 97 -10.32 10.21 3.07
C LEU A 97 -10.79 8.82 2.67
N SER A 98 -12.09 8.60 2.67
CA SER A 98 -12.72 7.35 2.25
C SER A 98 -13.76 7.60 1.18
N GLY A 99 -13.71 6.81 0.09
CA GLY A 99 -14.74 6.73 -0.92
C GLY A 99 -15.58 5.48 -0.75
N GLY A 100 -16.87 5.54 -1.05
CA GLY A 100 -17.82 4.44 -0.90
C GLY A 100 -18.70 4.21 -2.13
N ASP A 101 -19.40 3.07 -2.10
CA ASP A 101 -20.41 2.70 -3.11
C ASP A 101 -21.72 3.49 -2.92
N ASP A 102 -21.87 4.20 -1.80
CA ASP A 102 -22.95 5.18 -1.57
C ASP A 102 -22.73 6.51 -2.32
N GLY A 103 -21.58 6.66 -3.01
CA GLY A 103 -21.22 7.86 -3.77
C GLY A 103 -20.70 9.00 -2.92
N ARG A 104 -20.34 8.76 -1.67
CA ARG A 104 -19.77 9.78 -0.79
C ARG A 104 -18.26 9.72 -0.74
N LEU A 105 -17.63 10.89 -0.65
CA LEU A 105 -16.25 11.08 -0.20
C LEU A 105 -16.30 11.67 1.20
N VAL A 106 -15.80 10.91 2.17
CA VAL A 106 -15.84 11.29 3.58
C VAL A 106 -14.44 11.56 4.10
N HIS A 107 -14.25 12.67 4.80
CA HIS A 107 -13.08 12.93 5.64
C HIS A 107 -13.38 12.46 7.07
N LEU A 108 -12.50 11.62 7.62
CA LEU A 108 -12.51 11.22 9.03
C LEU A 108 -11.25 11.73 9.70
N ALA A 109 -11.38 12.65 10.64
CA ALA A 109 -10.27 13.16 11.43
C ALA A 109 -9.83 12.13 12.49
N ALA A 110 -8.60 12.27 12.99
CA ALA A 110 -8.03 11.37 14.00
C ALA A 110 -8.79 11.37 15.33
N ASP A 111 -9.49 12.46 15.68
CA ASP A 111 -10.35 12.54 16.86
C ASP A 111 -11.71 11.84 16.69
N GLY A 112 -12.09 11.53 15.44
CA GLY A 112 -13.33 10.85 15.06
C GLY A 112 -14.40 11.79 14.48
N ALA A 113 -14.11 13.07 14.34
CA ALA A 113 -14.99 13.96 13.59
C ALA A 113 -15.03 13.55 12.11
N SER A 114 -16.23 13.44 11.53
CA SER A 114 -16.41 13.08 10.13
C SER A 114 -17.17 14.16 9.38
N GLU A 115 -16.79 14.38 8.12
CA GLU A 115 -17.39 15.34 7.21
C GLU A 115 -17.57 14.73 5.82
N VAL A 116 -18.74 14.87 5.23
CA VAL A 116 -18.98 14.51 3.83
C VAL A 116 -18.47 15.65 2.96
N LEU A 117 -17.38 15.42 2.23
CA LEU A 117 -16.78 16.40 1.34
C LEU A 117 -17.49 16.45 -0.02
N VAL A 118 -17.97 15.29 -0.48
CA VAL A 118 -18.65 15.12 -1.78
C VAL A 118 -19.77 14.11 -1.62
N ASP A 119 -20.90 14.39 -2.28
CA ASP A 119 -21.98 13.45 -2.51
C ASP A 119 -22.34 13.48 -4.01
N THR A 120 -22.10 12.38 -4.70
CA THR A 120 -22.33 12.23 -6.14
C THR A 120 -23.75 11.84 -6.49
N GLY A 121 -24.59 11.55 -5.48
CA GLY A 121 -25.94 11.01 -5.67
C GLY A 121 -25.95 9.53 -6.09
N GLY A 122 -24.93 8.75 -5.70
CA GLY A 122 -24.86 7.30 -5.90
C GLY A 122 -23.90 6.80 -6.98
N GLU A 123 -23.14 7.70 -7.63
CA GLU A 123 -21.99 7.26 -8.45
C GLU A 123 -20.84 6.84 -7.50
N TRP A 124 -20.37 5.62 -7.60
CA TRP A 124 -19.33 5.07 -6.74
C TRP A 124 -18.05 5.89 -6.77
N ILE A 125 -17.45 6.08 -5.60
CA ILE A 125 -16.11 6.65 -5.45
C ILE A 125 -15.18 5.52 -5.03
N ASP A 126 -14.61 4.83 -6.01
CA ASP A 126 -13.77 3.64 -5.84
C ASP A 126 -12.27 3.94 -5.85
N LEU A 127 -11.89 5.17 -6.15
CA LEU A 127 -10.51 5.63 -6.17
C LEU A 127 -10.40 6.99 -5.48
N VAL A 128 -9.46 7.09 -4.55
CA VAL A 128 -9.09 8.34 -3.90
C VAL A 128 -7.58 8.39 -3.68
N THR A 129 -6.97 9.54 -3.88
CA THR A 129 -5.57 9.80 -3.57
C THR A 129 -5.39 11.22 -3.07
N THR A 130 -4.34 11.47 -2.33
CA THR A 130 -4.05 12.78 -1.74
C THR A 130 -2.73 13.32 -2.26
N ARG A 131 -2.65 14.64 -2.33
CA ARG A 131 -1.48 15.38 -2.77
C ARG A 131 -0.67 15.83 -1.55
N SER A 132 0.66 15.65 -1.57
CA SER A 132 1.55 16.06 -0.48
C SER A 132 1.46 17.57 -0.15
N ALA A 133 1.29 18.41 -1.17
CA ALA A 133 1.11 19.87 -1.04
C ALA A 133 -0.31 20.30 -0.64
N GLY A 134 -1.19 19.36 -0.30
CA GLY A 134 -2.61 19.59 0.00
C GLY A 134 -3.52 19.39 -1.22
N GLY A 135 -4.74 18.95 -0.94
CA GLY A 135 -5.72 18.57 -1.95
C GLY A 135 -5.79 17.06 -2.17
N TYR A 136 -6.76 16.63 -2.94
CA TYR A 136 -7.04 15.24 -3.25
C TYR A 136 -7.61 15.10 -4.66
N ALA A 137 -7.56 13.87 -5.18
CA ALA A 137 -8.28 13.49 -6.38
C ALA A 137 -9.12 12.22 -6.09
N TYR A 138 -10.29 12.16 -6.72
CA TYR A 138 -11.15 10.97 -6.69
C TYR A 138 -11.73 10.71 -8.07
N ALA A 139 -12.15 9.48 -8.31
CA ALA A 139 -12.76 9.10 -9.59
C ALA A 139 -14.20 8.60 -9.42
N THR A 140 -15.03 8.93 -10.42
CA THR A 140 -16.35 8.36 -10.66
C THR A 140 -16.38 7.85 -12.10
N GLY A 141 -16.11 6.55 -12.26
CA GLY A 141 -16.01 5.92 -13.58
C GLY A 141 -14.95 6.58 -14.48
N ARG A 142 -15.40 7.33 -15.50
CA ARG A 142 -14.50 8.02 -16.45
C ARG A 142 -14.10 9.45 -16.06
N ARG A 143 -14.66 9.97 -14.99
CA ARG A 143 -14.36 11.33 -14.53
C ARG A 143 -13.43 11.28 -13.33
N VAL A 144 -12.38 12.08 -13.38
CA VAL A 144 -11.45 12.30 -12.27
C VAL A 144 -11.60 13.73 -11.83
N HIS A 145 -11.94 13.90 -10.57
CA HIS A 145 -12.17 15.20 -9.93
C HIS A 145 -10.95 15.56 -9.09
N LEU A 146 -10.47 16.78 -9.25
CA LEU A 146 -9.30 17.31 -8.56
C LEU A 146 -9.71 18.45 -7.66
N SER A 147 -9.44 18.33 -6.38
CA SER A 147 -9.65 19.40 -5.40
C SER A 147 -8.46 20.35 -5.36
N GLY A 148 -8.67 21.57 -4.95
CA GLY A 148 -7.62 22.58 -4.79
C GLY A 148 -8.17 23.99 -4.92
N THR A 149 -7.27 24.97 -5.00
CA THR A 149 -7.64 26.39 -5.21
C THR A 149 -8.33 26.63 -6.54
N LYS A 150 -8.05 25.79 -7.53
CA LYS A 150 -8.70 25.74 -8.84
C LYS A 150 -9.13 24.29 -9.10
N PRO A 151 -10.36 23.91 -8.70
CA PRO A 151 -10.89 22.58 -8.97
C PRO A 151 -10.93 22.28 -10.46
N ASP A 152 -10.68 21.03 -10.83
CA ASP A 152 -10.67 20.57 -12.22
C ASP A 152 -11.38 19.22 -12.34
N VAL A 153 -11.88 18.89 -13.54
CA VAL A 153 -12.50 17.61 -13.85
C VAL A 153 -11.99 17.10 -15.19
N LEU A 154 -11.29 15.99 -15.16
CA LEU A 154 -10.79 15.30 -16.34
C LEU A 154 -11.77 14.24 -16.79
N THR A 155 -12.06 14.20 -18.10
CA THR A 155 -12.81 13.09 -18.72
C THR A 155 -11.84 12.18 -19.48
N LEU A 156 -11.77 10.93 -19.04
CA LEU A 156 -10.87 9.91 -19.58
C LEU A 156 -11.48 9.17 -20.77
N PRO A 157 -10.65 8.50 -21.59
CA PRO A 157 -11.11 7.63 -22.68
C PRO A 157 -11.83 6.37 -22.19
N GLY A 158 -11.49 5.88 -21.00
CA GLY A 158 -12.06 4.73 -20.30
C GLY A 158 -12.22 5.03 -18.82
N SER A 159 -12.82 4.10 -18.05
CA SER A 159 -12.92 4.24 -16.59
C SER A 159 -11.52 4.29 -15.97
N ALA A 160 -11.35 5.18 -14.99
CA ALA A 160 -10.16 5.20 -14.14
C ALA A 160 -10.06 3.87 -13.39
N THR A 161 -8.84 3.38 -13.19
CA THR A 161 -8.56 2.09 -12.52
C THR A 161 -7.58 2.24 -11.38
N ALA A 162 -6.75 3.28 -11.39
CA ALA A 162 -5.92 3.70 -10.27
C ALA A 162 -5.53 5.17 -10.40
N LEU A 163 -5.26 5.81 -9.26
CA LEU A 163 -4.80 7.18 -9.12
C LEU A 163 -3.55 7.20 -8.25
N ALA A 164 -2.50 7.90 -8.68
CA ALA A 164 -1.32 8.14 -7.86
C ALA A 164 -0.70 9.50 -8.16
N PHE A 165 -0.52 10.33 -7.15
CA PHE A 165 0.36 11.49 -7.25
C PHE A 165 1.82 11.05 -7.19
N ASP A 166 2.69 11.78 -7.87
CA ASP A 166 4.13 11.68 -7.68
C ASP A 166 4.53 12.18 -6.28
N THR A 167 5.79 11.99 -5.90
CA THR A 167 6.28 12.30 -4.55
C THR A 167 6.06 13.77 -4.15
N ASP A 168 6.23 14.68 -5.11
CA ASP A 168 6.10 16.12 -4.86
C ASP A 168 4.65 16.62 -5.01
N GLY A 169 3.75 15.76 -5.49
CA GLY A 169 2.37 16.11 -5.79
C GLY A 169 2.22 17.02 -7.00
N ALA A 170 3.23 17.10 -7.87
CA ALA A 170 3.23 17.93 -9.07
C ALA A 170 2.45 17.29 -10.22
N GLN A 171 2.42 15.95 -10.27
CA GLN A 171 1.74 15.19 -11.32
C GLN A 171 0.83 14.12 -10.74
N LEU A 172 -0.34 13.93 -11.37
CA LEU A 172 -1.24 12.81 -11.10
C LEU A 172 -1.21 11.83 -12.27
N ALA A 173 -0.88 10.58 -12.00
CA ALA A 173 -1.03 9.48 -12.93
C ALA A 173 -2.40 8.82 -12.75
N ILE A 174 -3.11 8.62 -13.84
CA ILE A 174 -4.46 8.05 -13.89
C ILE A 174 -4.43 6.90 -14.88
N SER A 175 -4.48 5.66 -14.39
CA SER A 175 -4.52 4.49 -15.26
C SER A 175 -5.94 4.20 -15.77
N HIS A 176 -6.01 3.66 -16.99
CA HIS A 176 -7.25 3.26 -17.66
C HIS A 176 -6.95 2.24 -18.75
N HIS A 177 -7.95 1.78 -19.49
CA HIS A 177 -7.72 0.98 -20.69
C HIS A 177 -6.97 1.79 -21.75
N GLY A 178 -5.87 1.23 -22.28
CA GLY A 178 -5.05 1.84 -23.33
C GLY A 178 -3.94 2.76 -22.84
N GLY A 179 -3.64 2.80 -21.52
CA GLY A 179 -2.50 3.53 -20.97
C GLY A 179 -2.77 4.30 -19.70
N VAL A 180 -2.00 5.37 -19.52
CA VAL A 180 -2.08 6.28 -18.37
C VAL A 180 -2.24 7.72 -18.85
N THR A 181 -3.13 8.49 -18.25
CA THR A 181 -3.20 9.94 -18.40
C THR A 181 -2.40 10.60 -17.29
N LEU A 182 -1.46 11.47 -17.64
CA LEU A 182 -0.75 12.33 -16.70
C LEU A 182 -1.40 13.72 -16.68
N TRP A 183 -1.71 14.23 -15.51
CA TRP A 183 -2.19 15.60 -15.29
C TRP A 183 -1.16 16.36 -14.45
N SER A 184 -0.88 17.62 -14.86
CA SER A 184 0.05 18.51 -14.16
C SER A 184 -0.71 19.49 -13.27
N ALA A 185 -0.31 19.57 -12.00
CA ALA A 185 -0.92 20.46 -11.03
C ALA A 185 -0.60 21.94 -11.27
N ASP A 186 0.52 22.24 -11.91
CA ASP A 186 0.98 23.62 -12.16
C ASP A 186 0.31 24.22 -13.40
N THR A 187 0.24 23.44 -14.49
CA THR A 187 -0.29 23.94 -15.78
C THR A 187 -1.76 23.60 -15.98
N HIS A 188 -2.32 22.62 -15.23
CA HIS A 188 -3.63 22.00 -15.45
C HIS A 188 -3.75 21.31 -16.83
N GLU A 189 -2.63 21.06 -17.49
CA GLU A 189 -2.58 20.31 -18.74
C GLU A 189 -2.47 18.82 -18.46
N HIS A 190 -2.85 18.02 -19.46
CA HIS A 190 -2.71 16.58 -19.39
C HIS A 190 -2.16 16.01 -20.69
N CYS A 191 -1.41 14.91 -20.59
CA CYS A 191 -0.92 14.14 -21.72
C CYS A 191 -1.21 12.66 -21.51
N ARG A 192 -1.09 11.87 -22.58
CA ARG A 192 -1.29 10.41 -22.53
C ARG A 192 -0.01 9.66 -22.80
N LEU A 193 0.26 8.72 -21.93
CA LEU A 193 1.21 7.65 -22.13
C LEU A 193 0.41 6.44 -22.62
N THR A 194 0.53 6.14 -23.91
CA THR A 194 -0.30 5.09 -24.55
C THR A 194 0.42 3.75 -24.56
N TRP A 195 -0.28 2.72 -24.13
CA TRP A 195 0.14 1.33 -24.26
C TRP A 195 -1.09 0.42 -24.33
N PRO A 196 -1.15 -0.54 -25.27
CA PRO A 196 -2.30 -1.44 -25.40
C PRO A 196 -2.50 -2.29 -24.16
N GLY A 197 -3.75 -2.50 -23.74
CA GLY A 197 -4.12 -3.35 -22.63
C GLY A 197 -4.87 -2.64 -21.51
N TYR A 198 -5.17 -3.37 -20.45
CA TYR A 198 -5.94 -2.86 -19.32
C TYR A 198 -5.02 -2.60 -18.11
N HIS A 199 -4.74 -1.33 -17.83
CA HIS A 199 -3.86 -0.89 -16.75
C HIS A 199 -4.64 -0.80 -15.46
N ARG A 200 -4.33 -1.62 -14.45
CA ARG A 200 -5.10 -1.78 -13.20
C ARG A 200 -4.54 -1.03 -12.01
N THR A 201 -3.25 -0.83 -12.00
CA THR A 201 -2.56 -0.14 -10.90
C THR A 201 -1.43 0.70 -11.48
N VAL A 202 -0.98 1.69 -10.71
CA VAL A 202 0.08 2.60 -11.13
C VAL A 202 0.97 2.95 -9.95
N ALA A 203 2.28 3.05 -10.18
CA ALA A 203 3.26 3.43 -9.19
C ALA A 203 4.34 4.35 -9.79
N TRP A 204 4.67 5.41 -9.08
CA TRP A 204 5.79 6.30 -9.38
C TRP A 204 7.07 5.79 -8.74
N SER A 205 8.21 5.93 -9.44
CA SER A 205 9.51 5.86 -8.78
C SER A 205 9.65 7.05 -7.81
N PRO A 206 10.39 6.91 -6.68
CA PRO A 206 10.53 7.99 -5.69
C PRO A 206 11.11 9.30 -6.25
N ASP A 207 11.88 9.21 -7.32
CA ASP A 207 12.49 10.35 -8.03
C ASP A 207 11.64 10.86 -9.21
N SER A 208 10.42 10.35 -9.36
CA SER A 208 9.45 10.67 -10.42
C SER A 208 9.97 10.48 -11.85
N ARG A 209 11.10 9.75 -12.06
CA ARG A 209 11.66 9.50 -13.39
C ARG A 209 10.93 8.39 -14.14
N TYR A 210 10.31 7.47 -13.41
CA TYR A 210 9.62 6.31 -13.96
C TYR A 210 8.19 6.24 -13.45
N LEU A 211 7.32 5.86 -14.33
CA LEU A 211 5.95 5.47 -14.01
C LEU A 211 5.74 4.02 -14.46
N VAL A 212 5.18 3.18 -13.60
CA VAL A 212 4.92 1.77 -13.93
C VAL A 212 3.47 1.44 -13.65
N SER A 213 2.85 0.70 -14.55
CA SER A 213 1.50 0.16 -14.38
C SER A 213 1.49 -1.38 -14.37
N GLY A 214 0.66 -1.95 -13.50
CA GLY A 214 0.30 -3.37 -13.53
C GLY A 214 -0.90 -3.59 -14.44
N MET A 215 -0.82 -4.65 -15.29
CA MET A 215 -1.79 -4.90 -16.34
C MET A 215 -2.58 -6.19 -16.09
N GLU A 216 -3.80 -6.28 -16.64
CA GLU A 216 -4.59 -7.52 -16.63
C GLU A 216 -3.95 -8.65 -17.41
N GLU A 217 -3.12 -8.31 -18.38
CA GLU A 217 -2.42 -9.22 -19.26
C GLU A 217 -1.23 -9.94 -18.60
N ASN A 218 -1.20 -10.00 -17.26
CA ASN A 218 -0.13 -10.62 -16.46
C ASN A 218 1.26 -10.02 -16.77
N ALA A 219 1.32 -8.72 -16.94
CA ALA A 219 2.52 -7.97 -17.25
C ALA A 219 2.55 -6.63 -16.52
N LEU A 220 3.69 -5.98 -16.54
CA LEU A 220 3.85 -4.57 -16.22
C LEU A 220 4.30 -3.82 -17.46
N HIS A 221 3.90 -2.59 -17.55
CA HIS A 221 4.47 -1.63 -18.49
C HIS A 221 4.95 -0.39 -17.75
N GLY A 222 6.15 0.07 -18.07
CA GLY A 222 6.75 1.27 -17.50
C GLY A 222 7.13 2.29 -18.55
N TRP A 223 7.10 3.54 -18.17
CA TRP A 223 7.56 4.68 -18.98
C TRP A 223 8.70 5.39 -18.28
N ARG A 224 9.79 5.65 -19.02
CA ARG A 224 10.83 6.58 -18.60
C ARG A 224 10.43 7.98 -19.08
N LEU A 225 10.10 8.86 -18.13
CA LEU A 225 9.45 10.14 -18.45
C LEU A 225 10.38 11.17 -19.10
N SER A 226 11.70 11.00 -18.99
CA SER A 226 12.68 11.92 -19.59
C SER A 226 12.72 11.90 -21.11
N ASP A 227 12.40 10.76 -21.73
CA ASP A 227 12.50 10.55 -23.17
C ASP A 227 11.34 9.73 -23.76
N GLY A 228 10.38 9.34 -22.92
CA GLY A 228 9.23 8.53 -23.30
C GLY A 228 9.58 7.07 -23.62
N GLY A 229 10.75 6.59 -23.17
CA GLY A 229 11.17 5.21 -23.43
C GLY A 229 10.32 4.18 -22.68
N ASP A 230 9.94 3.11 -23.35
CA ASP A 230 9.11 2.02 -22.83
C ASP A 230 9.97 0.98 -22.10
N ILE A 231 9.40 0.39 -21.04
CA ILE A 231 9.98 -0.69 -20.25
C ILE A 231 8.95 -1.81 -20.13
N GLU A 232 9.16 -2.92 -20.84
CA GLU A 232 8.29 -4.08 -20.74
C GLU A 232 8.81 -5.08 -19.72
N MET A 233 7.91 -5.53 -18.82
CA MET A 233 8.22 -6.48 -17.76
C MET A 233 7.13 -7.55 -17.72
N GLY A 234 7.46 -8.77 -18.16
CA GLY A 234 6.51 -9.86 -18.30
C GLY A 234 6.95 -11.15 -17.60
N GLY A 235 6.23 -12.24 -17.88
CA GLY A 235 6.54 -13.56 -17.32
C GLY A 235 5.80 -13.91 -16.03
N TYR A 236 4.79 -13.13 -15.67
CA TYR A 236 3.97 -13.37 -14.49
C TYR A 236 2.97 -14.51 -14.69
N PRO A 237 2.84 -15.42 -13.71
CA PRO A 237 1.78 -16.45 -13.74
C PRO A 237 0.38 -15.89 -13.41
N GLY A 238 0.30 -14.70 -12.83
CA GLY A 238 -0.93 -14.00 -12.47
C GLY A 238 -0.79 -12.48 -12.57
N GLN A 239 -1.89 -11.75 -12.36
CA GLN A 239 -1.92 -10.30 -12.47
C GLN A 239 -1.09 -9.62 -11.36
N PRO A 240 -0.14 -8.73 -11.67
CA PRO A 240 0.59 -7.92 -10.69
C PRO A 240 -0.30 -6.74 -10.24
N ARG A 241 -1.03 -6.95 -9.14
CA ARG A 241 -2.00 -5.96 -8.62
C ARG A 241 -1.43 -5.06 -7.52
N SER A 242 -0.33 -5.45 -6.91
CA SER A 242 0.36 -4.67 -5.87
C SER A 242 1.77 -4.36 -6.33
N LEU A 243 2.10 -3.09 -6.34
CA LEU A 243 3.37 -2.52 -6.78
C LEU A 243 3.93 -1.63 -5.67
N SER A 244 5.22 -1.73 -5.37
CA SER A 244 5.88 -0.86 -4.40
C SER A 244 7.33 -0.63 -4.77
N PHE A 245 7.72 0.62 -4.98
CA PHE A 245 9.13 0.98 -5.15
C PHE A 245 9.87 0.97 -3.82
N SER A 246 11.14 0.54 -3.83
CA SER A 246 12.04 0.75 -2.70
C SER A 246 12.30 2.24 -2.51
N ALA A 247 12.58 2.67 -1.27
CA ALA A 247 12.78 4.08 -0.93
C ALA A 247 13.91 4.74 -1.72
N ASP A 248 14.94 3.97 -2.10
CA ASP A 248 16.06 4.42 -2.92
C ASP A 248 15.79 4.36 -4.44
N GLY A 249 14.59 3.93 -4.85
CA GLY A 249 14.18 3.80 -6.26
C GLY A 249 14.88 2.68 -7.04
N ARG A 250 15.71 1.85 -6.39
CA ARG A 250 16.53 0.82 -7.07
C ARG A 250 15.74 -0.40 -7.51
N PHE A 251 14.65 -0.68 -6.82
CA PHE A 251 13.81 -1.85 -7.08
C PHE A 251 12.33 -1.48 -7.07
N LEU A 252 11.58 -2.15 -7.94
CA LEU A 252 10.12 -2.24 -7.89
C LEU A 252 9.75 -3.65 -7.46
N ALA A 253 9.16 -3.80 -6.28
CA ALA A 253 8.57 -5.04 -5.81
C ALA A 253 7.14 -5.19 -6.33
N THR A 254 6.75 -6.41 -6.73
CA THR A 254 5.44 -6.69 -7.32
C THR A 254 4.85 -7.99 -6.83
N SER A 255 3.52 -8.06 -6.78
CA SER A 255 2.75 -9.29 -6.65
C SER A 255 2.59 -10.01 -8.01
N GLY A 256 1.72 -11.00 -8.08
CA GLY A 256 1.41 -11.74 -9.33
C GLY A 256 2.25 -13.00 -9.55
N GLY A 257 3.31 -13.20 -8.77
CA GLY A 257 4.12 -14.42 -8.74
C GLY A 257 3.83 -15.28 -7.51
N LEU A 258 4.48 -16.45 -7.44
CA LEU A 258 4.50 -17.30 -6.23
C LEU A 258 5.52 -16.81 -5.20
N ARG A 259 6.40 -15.90 -5.60
CA ARG A 259 7.31 -15.11 -4.79
C ARG A 259 7.16 -13.65 -5.19
N ALA A 260 7.55 -12.71 -4.33
CA ALA A 260 7.62 -11.31 -4.74
C ALA A 260 8.69 -11.14 -5.82
N VAL A 261 8.33 -10.48 -6.91
CA VAL A 261 9.20 -10.21 -8.04
C VAL A 261 9.74 -8.80 -7.92
N CYS A 262 11.06 -8.63 -7.96
CA CYS A 262 11.74 -7.36 -7.77
C CYS A 262 12.50 -6.97 -9.05
N TRP A 263 12.02 -5.98 -9.76
CA TRP A 263 12.66 -5.43 -10.96
C TRP A 263 13.68 -4.35 -10.57
N ARG A 264 14.86 -4.39 -11.20
CA ARG A 264 15.88 -3.36 -10.97
C ARG A 264 15.61 -2.13 -11.83
N PHE A 265 15.77 -0.95 -11.22
CA PHE A 265 15.65 0.37 -11.86
C PHE A 265 16.94 1.22 -11.81
N ASP A 266 18.08 0.66 -11.30
CA ASP A 266 19.38 1.29 -11.27
C ASP A 266 20.50 0.31 -11.72
N PRO A 267 21.13 0.46 -12.89
CA PRO A 267 20.66 1.27 -14.03
C PRO A 267 19.42 0.67 -14.66
N PRO A 268 18.50 1.48 -15.20
CA PRO A 268 17.26 0.99 -15.78
C PRO A 268 17.51 0.17 -17.04
N GLY A 269 16.82 -0.97 -17.13
CA GLY A 269 16.53 -1.62 -18.40
C GLY A 269 17.66 -2.32 -19.15
N ARG A 270 18.80 -2.61 -18.52
CA ARG A 270 19.74 -3.59 -19.08
C ARG A 270 19.79 -4.82 -18.19
N ASP A 271 19.53 -5.97 -18.82
CA ASP A 271 19.63 -7.30 -18.25
C ASP A 271 18.57 -7.61 -17.17
N GLY A 272 17.38 -7.07 -17.37
CA GLY A 272 16.14 -7.22 -16.64
C GLY A 272 15.71 -8.61 -16.19
N GLN A 273 16.63 -9.41 -15.66
CA GLN A 273 16.23 -10.58 -14.89
C GLN A 273 15.69 -10.10 -13.55
N PRO A 274 14.39 -10.30 -13.29
CA PRO A 274 13.83 -9.95 -12.00
C PRO A 274 14.48 -10.81 -10.92
N GLN A 275 14.70 -10.20 -9.76
CA GLN A 275 15.08 -10.93 -8.56
C GLN A 275 13.83 -11.36 -7.82
N GLU A 276 13.78 -12.59 -7.35
CA GLU A 276 12.70 -13.05 -6.52
C GLU A 276 13.12 -13.05 -5.04
N CYS A 277 12.17 -12.76 -4.14
CA CYS A 277 12.36 -12.91 -2.71
C CYS A 277 11.11 -13.47 -2.03
N GLY A 278 11.28 -13.92 -0.78
CA GLY A 278 10.22 -14.58 -0.03
C GLY A 278 10.31 -16.11 -0.13
N MET A 279 9.32 -16.79 0.40
CA MET A 279 9.33 -18.23 0.52
C MET A 279 8.89 -18.90 -0.78
N ALA A 280 9.63 -19.91 -1.23
CA ALA A 280 9.18 -20.77 -2.32
C ALA A 280 7.93 -21.55 -1.89
N GLY A 281 6.91 -21.57 -2.74
CA GLY A 281 5.64 -22.24 -2.45
C GLY A 281 4.69 -22.25 -3.64
N LYS A 282 3.46 -22.69 -3.41
CA LYS A 282 2.39 -22.72 -4.42
C LYS A 282 1.35 -21.62 -4.22
N THR A 283 1.52 -20.79 -3.19
CA THR A 283 0.55 -19.73 -2.85
C THR A 283 1.00 -18.42 -3.49
N PRO A 284 0.13 -17.78 -4.29
CA PRO A 284 0.46 -16.50 -4.90
C PRO A 284 0.65 -15.38 -3.87
N VAL A 285 1.51 -14.44 -4.21
CA VAL A 285 1.66 -13.17 -3.51
C VAL A 285 0.45 -12.29 -3.85
N SER A 286 -0.21 -11.77 -2.83
CA SER A 286 -1.34 -10.85 -2.95
C SER A 286 -0.91 -9.39 -2.80
N GLN A 287 -0.05 -9.08 -1.84
CA GLN A 287 0.37 -7.73 -1.50
C GLN A 287 1.88 -7.63 -1.31
N VAL A 288 2.44 -6.48 -1.68
CA VAL A 288 3.84 -6.13 -1.39
C VAL A 288 3.91 -4.69 -0.88
N ALA A 289 4.78 -4.43 0.08
CA ALA A 289 5.06 -3.08 0.57
C ALA A 289 6.55 -2.96 0.92
N CYS A 290 7.26 -2.09 0.22
CA CYS A 290 8.66 -1.79 0.53
C CYS A 290 8.76 -0.94 1.79
N HIS A 291 9.76 -1.22 2.61
CA HIS A 291 10.04 -0.45 3.81
C HIS A 291 10.53 0.96 3.43
N PRO A 292 10.10 2.02 4.14
CA PRO A 292 10.43 3.40 3.77
C PRO A 292 11.90 3.79 3.92
N ALA A 293 12.73 2.98 4.60
CA ALA A 293 14.15 3.31 4.83
C ALA A 293 15.12 2.13 4.58
N HIS A 294 14.68 0.89 4.74
CA HIS A 294 15.54 -0.30 4.61
C HIS A 294 15.23 -1.06 3.32
N PRO A 295 16.18 -1.83 2.76
CA PRO A 295 15.96 -2.69 1.59
C PRO A 295 15.15 -3.94 1.97
N LEU A 296 14.00 -3.74 2.61
CA LEU A 296 13.10 -4.78 3.08
C LEU A 296 11.75 -4.66 2.38
N ILE A 297 11.11 -5.78 2.15
CA ILE A 297 9.78 -5.88 1.55
C ILE A 297 8.91 -6.73 2.47
N ALA A 298 7.76 -6.21 2.86
CA ALA A 298 6.68 -7.00 3.44
C ALA A 298 5.90 -7.65 2.30
N VAL A 299 5.76 -8.97 2.34
CA VAL A 299 5.10 -9.77 1.31
C VAL A 299 3.94 -10.53 1.93
N GLY A 300 2.73 -10.24 1.50
CA GLY A 300 1.50 -10.92 1.90
C GLY A 300 1.06 -11.91 0.84
N TYR A 301 0.49 -13.04 1.28
CA TYR A 301 0.09 -14.16 0.46
C TYR A 301 -1.42 -14.40 0.51
N HIS A 302 -1.96 -15.08 -0.52
CA HIS A 302 -3.36 -15.49 -0.57
C HIS A 302 -3.78 -16.48 0.55
N ASN A 303 -2.84 -17.15 1.20
CA ASN A 303 -3.14 -17.99 2.37
C ASN A 303 -3.03 -17.24 3.70
N GLY A 304 -2.81 -15.94 3.67
CA GLY A 304 -2.68 -15.10 4.86
C GLY A 304 -1.27 -15.03 5.45
N ALA A 305 -0.30 -15.76 4.96
CA ALA A 305 1.08 -15.63 5.41
C ALA A 305 1.63 -14.23 5.11
N VAL A 306 2.48 -13.71 5.99
CA VAL A 306 3.22 -12.46 5.78
C VAL A 306 4.68 -12.66 6.15
N LEU A 307 5.56 -12.25 5.25
CA LEU A 307 7.01 -12.37 5.39
C LEU A 307 7.68 -11.00 5.24
N LEU A 308 8.84 -10.81 5.88
CA LEU A 308 9.83 -9.81 5.51
C LEU A 308 10.96 -10.48 4.75
N CYS A 309 11.33 -9.91 3.61
CA CYS A 309 12.44 -10.41 2.79
C CYS A 309 13.20 -9.26 2.13
N GLN A 310 14.34 -9.58 1.52
CA GLN A 310 15.17 -8.63 0.76
C GLN A 310 15.22 -9.06 -0.70
N PRO A 311 15.29 -8.12 -1.66
CA PRO A 311 15.49 -8.43 -3.07
C PRO A 311 16.70 -9.35 -3.28
N GLY A 312 16.52 -10.44 -4.03
CA GLY A 312 17.58 -11.39 -4.33
C GLY A 312 18.02 -12.28 -3.17
N SER A 313 17.36 -12.23 -2.00
CA SER A 313 17.63 -13.12 -0.88
C SER A 313 16.57 -14.23 -0.76
N ASN A 314 17.02 -15.43 -0.38
CA ASN A 314 16.14 -16.52 0.00
C ASN A 314 15.78 -16.48 1.50
N ASP A 315 16.46 -15.65 2.28
CA ASP A 315 16.14 -15.48 3.71
C ASP A 315 14.83 -14.71 3.86
N ALA A 316 13.96 -15.20 4.72
CA ALA A 316 12.70 -14.55 5.04
C ALA A 316 12.42 -14.64 6.54
N LEU A 317 11.92 -13.57 7.10
CA LEU A 317 11.48 -13.50 8.48
C LEU A 317 9.96 -13.56 8.53
N PHE A 318 9.41 -14.53 9.27
CA PHE A 318 7.97 -14.71 9.38
C PHE A 318 7.37 -13.63 10.29
N ILE A 319 6.51 -12.79 9.70
CA ILE A 319 5.64 -11.89 10.45
C ILE A 319 4.41 -12.65 10.92
N ARG A 320 3.77 -13.43 10.03
CA ARG A 320 2.52 -14.12 10.27
C ARG A 320 2.50 -15.47 9.55
N ASN A 321 2.06 -16.51 10.26
CA ASN A 321 1.79 -17.82 9.67
C ASN A 321 0.52 -17.78 8.78
N PRO A 322 0.35 -18.77 7.85
CA PRO A 322 -0.89 -18.92 7.09
C PRO A 322 -2.14 -18.97 7.98
N GLY A 323 -3.25 -18.43 7.48
CA GLY A 323 -4.57 -18.42 8.12
C GLY A 323 -5.33 -17.15 7.85
N ARG A 324 -6.63 -17.13 8.17
CA ARG A 324 -7.51 -15.94 8.08
C ARG A 324 -7.56 -15.28 6.70
N GLY A 325 -7.61 -16.09 5.63
CA GLY A 325 -7.82 -15.63 4.26
C GLY A 325 -6.67 -14.84 3.64
N PRO A 326 -6.84 -14.39 2.40
CA PRO A 326 -5.87 -13.60 1.69
C PRO A 326 -5.51 -12.30 2.42
N VAL A 327 -4.23 -11.93 2.37
CA VAL A 327 -3.80 -10.60 2.79
C VAL A 327 -4.30 -9.59 1.75
N SER A 328 -5.20 -8.70 2.16
CA SER A 328 -5.81 -7.69 1.29
C SER A 328 -5.12 -6.33 1.39
N ALA A 329 -4.46 -6.04 2.50
CA ALA A 329 -3.79 -4.76 2.70
C ALA A 329 -2.51 -4.91 3.54
N ILE A 330 -1.46 -4.19 3.15
CA ILE A 330 -0.21 -4.03 3.90
C ILE A 330 0.23 -2.58 3.79
N ALA A 331 0.56 -1.93 4.91
CA ALA A 331 1.08 -0.57 4.92
C ALA A 331 2.12 -0.36 6.01
N TRP A 332 3.29 0.16 5.66
CA TRP A 332 4.28 0.63 6.62
C TRP A 332 3.91 1.99 7.17
N SER A 333 4.16 2.21 8.47
CA SER A 333 4.14 3.57 9.02
C SER A 333 5.22 4.44 8.39
N PRO A 334 5.07 5.78 8.37
CA PRO A 334 6.07 6.68 7.77
C PRO A 334 7.49 6.53 8.34
N ASP A 335 7.62 6.17 9.61
CA ASP A 335 8.91 5.91 10.27
C ASP A 335 9.46 4.49 10.01
N GLY A 336 8.66 3.59 9.41
CA GLY A 336 9.03 2.20 9.15
C GLY A 336 9.03 1.28 10.37
N GLU A 337 8.68 1.77 11.53
CA GLU A 337 8.73 0.97 12.77
C GLU A 337 7.46 0.15 13.04
N ARG A 338 6.43 0.29 12.19
CA ARG A 338 5.16 -0.42 12.35
C ARG A 338 4.59 -0.85 11.00
N LEU A 339 4.02 -2.03 10.97
CA LEU A 339 3.37 -2.60 9.80
C LEU A 339 1.90 -2.85 10.11
N ALA A 340 1.01 -2.22 9.34
CA ALA A 340 -0.41 -2.49 9.36
C ALA A 340 -0.74 -3.61 8.38
N LEU A 341 -1.57 -4.56 8.78
CA LEU A 341 -1.99 -5.73 8.01
C LEU A 341 -3.51 -5.84 8.04
N GLY A 342 -4.10 -6.18 6.89
CA GLY A 342 -5.51 -6.50 6.75
C GLY A 342 -5.72 -7.77 5.93
N THR A 343 -6.79 -8.52 6.21
CA THR A 343 -7.18 -9.72 5.46
C THR A 343 -8.62 -9.66 4.97
N GLU A 344 -8.92 -10.43 3.92
CA GLU A 344 -10.30 -10.58 3.41
C GLU A 344 -11.26 -11.24 4.41
N GLU A 345 -10.74 -11.95 5.42
CA GLU A 345 -11.53 -12.55 6.51
C GLU A 345 -11.60 -11.67 7.77
N GLY A 346 -11.32 -10.36 7.65
CA GLY A 346 -11.55 -9.37 8.69
C GLY A 346 -10.54 -9.39 9.84
N GLU A 347 -9.34 -9.94 9.66
CA GLU A 347 -8.27 -9.73 10.63
C GLU A 347 -7.55 -8.41 10.33
N LEU A 348 -7.42 -7.57 11.36
CA LEU A 348 -6.60 -6.36 11.38
C LEU A 348 -5.46 -6.56 12.35
N ALA A 349 -4.26 -6.12 11.99
CA ALA A 349 -3.12 -6.18 12.91
C ALA A 349 -2.17 -5.01 12.74
N LEU A 350 -1.51 -4.64 13.83
CA LEU A 350 -0.31 -3.82 13.85
C LEU A 350 0.86 -4.65 14.38
N VAL A 351 1.98 -4.65 13.68
CA VAL A 351 3.21 -5.30 14.13
C VAL A 351 4.26 -4.23 14.39
N PHE A 352 4.79 -4.20 15.61
CA PHE A 352 5.79 -3.22 16.06
C PHE A 352 7.18 -3.76 15.73
N LEU A 353 7.84 -3.14 14.78
CA LEU A 353 9.11 -3.57 14.19
C LEU A 353 10.17 -2.47 14.38
N PRO A 354 10.63 -2.22 15.62
CA PRO A 354 11.56 -1.12 15.86
C PRO A 354 12.85 -1.31 15.07
N ASP A 355 13.42 -0.19 14.61
CA ASP A 355 14.59 -0.12 13.71
C ASP A 355 15.79 -0.97 14.20
N VAL A 356 15.90 -1.19 15.51
CA VAL A 356 16.91 -2.08 16.09
C VAL A 356 16.85 -3.50 15.54
N LEU A 357 15.69 -4.01 15.11
CA LEU A 357 15.54 -5.32 14.47
C LEU A 357 16.32 -5.42 13.15
N PHE A 358 16.52 -4.32 12.45
CA PHE A 358 17.09 -4.27 11.10
C PHE A 358 18.58 -3.92 11.11
N ARG A 359 19.12 -3.48 12.26
CA ARG A 359 20.53 -3.06 12.40
C ARG A 359 21.50 -4.20 12.70
N PHE A 360 21.00 -5.42 12.94
CA PHE A 360 21.87 -6.57 13.19
C PHE A 360 22.58 -6.98 11.89
N ARG A 361 23.83 -6.53 11.73
CA ARG A 361 24.76 -7.16 10.78
C ARG A 361 25.05 -8.56 11.32
N ARG A 362 24.95 -9.61 10.47
CA ARG A 362 25.61 -10.88 10.76
C ARG A 362 27.06 -10.52 11.04
N ALA A 363 27.57 -10.92 12.20
CA ALA A 363 29.01 -10.97 12.41
C ALA A 363 29.59 -11.83 11.28
N ALA A 364 30.51 -11.26 10.52
CA ALA A 364 31.15 -11.89 9.39
C ALA A 364 31.96 -13.11 9.85
#